data_bf718afcc47507ff39a5064419751ac7
#
_entry.id   bf718afcc47507ff39a5064419751ac7
#
_cell.length_a   1.000
_cell.length_b   1.000
_cell.length_c   1.000
_cell.angle_alpha   90.00
_cell.angle_beta   90.00
_cell.angle_gamma   90.00
#
_symmetry.space_group_name_H-M   'P 1'
#
loop_
_entity.id
_entity.type
_entity.pdbx_description
1 polymer ?
#
loop_
_entity_poly.entity_id
_entity_poly.type
_entity_poly.pdbx_seq_one_letter_code
_entity_poly.pdbx_strand_id
1 'polypeptide(L)'
;MSVGYSIARHHGRYNRVRRTAAVRYIVVHYVGAGTSATGNALANCRYFAGGNRNASAHYFVDDGSIYEYADPRAYATWHVGDGRGRYGITNANSIGIEVCNNGGPYTSAEVDRLTWLVRKLMADFGVPASRVVRHYDASRKQCPLYYVRHPDAWSKLHARITGGRATGSDSPFGDTSWTGPLMVREWQRQLGTTVDGSISGQTAHNANVVQWAITVSPAGDGRGSRMVVALQRLLNKRLGTKLATDGHMGAETVRTLQRYLNKRLGTKLATDGLYGHSTSRALATALSKGLFR
;
A
#
# COMPACT_ATOMS: atom_id res chain seq x y z
N MET A 1 -0.99 -4.15 -29.88
CA MET A 1 -0.96 -2.67 -29.99
C MET A 1 -1.45 -2.12 -28.66
N SER A 2 -0.64 -1.31 -27.96
CA SER A 2 -1.09 -0.65 -26.73
C SER A 2 -2.05 0.47 -27.11
N VAL A 3 -3.28 0.43 -26.59
CA VAL A 3 -4.22 1.55 -26.73
C VAL A 3 -3.58 2.75 -26.02
N GLY A 4 -3.19 3.77 -26.78
CA GLY A 4 -2.69 5.02 -26.21
C GLY A 4 -3.87 5.85 -25.71
N TYR A 5 -3.89 6.18 -24.41
CA TYR A 5 -4.83 7.15 -23.86
C TYR A 5 -4.21 8.55 -23.90
N SER A 6 -5.05 9.58 -23.90
CA SER A 6 -4.64 10.98 -23.79
C SER A 6 -5.04 11.56 -22.45
N ILE A 7 -4.28 12.55 -21.99
CA ILE A 7 -4.61 13.34 -20.81
C ILE A 7 -5.16 14.67 -21.27
N ALA A 8 -6.44 14.94 -20.98
CA ALA A 8 -7.02 16.26 -21.13
C ALA A 8 -6.64 17.13 -19.92
N ARG A 9 -6.62 18.45 -20.09
CA ARG A 9 -6.23 19.37 -19.02
C ARG A 9 -7.38 20.29 -18.62
N HIS A 10 -7.60 20.40 -17.33
CA HIS A 10 -8.47 21.41 -16.75
C HIS A 10 -7.84 21.88 -15.42
N HIS A 11 -6.84 22.74 -15.55
CA HIS A 11 -6.04 23.16 -14.41
C HIS A 11 -6.83 24.11 -13.50
N GLY A 12 -6.88 23.77 -12.23
CA GLY A 12 -7.41 24.64 -11.16
C GLY A 12 -6.30 25.36 -10.42
N ARG A 13 -6.65 26.44 -9.73
CA ARG A 13 -5.70 27.21 -8.90
C ARG A 13 -5.76 26.90 -7.41
N TYR A 14 -6.80 26.23 -6.94
CA TYR A 14 -7.05 25.99 -5.51
C TYR A 14 -6.40 24.72 -4.99
N ASN A 15 -6.10 24.68 -3.71
CA ASN A 15 -5.61 23.53 -2.97
C ASN A 15 -4.38 22.85 -3.60
N ARG A 16 -3.51 23.68 -4.18
CA ARG A 16 -2.19 23.26 -4.71
C ARG A 16 -1.13 24.29 -4.29
N VAL A 17 0.07 23.83 -4.11
CA VAL A 17 1.25 24.64 -3.80
C VAL A 17 2.39 24.28 -4.73
N ARG A 18 3.37 25.15 -4.90
CA ARG A 18 4.59 24.80 -5.65
C ARG A 18 5.22 23.56 -5.03
N ARG A 19 5.63 22.63 -5.89
CA ARG A 19 6.30 21.41 -5.42
C ARG A 19 7.69 21.74 -4.89
N THR A 20 7.99 21.24 -3.69
CA THR A 20 9.26 21.46 -2.99
C THR A 20 10.05 20.17 -2.77
N ALA A 21 9.49 19.01 -3.14
CA ALA A 21 10.13 17.72 -2.98
C ALA A 21 9.98 16.85 -4.24
N ALA A 22 10.95 15.99 -4.49
CA ALA A 22 10.85 15.00 -5.56
C ALA A 22 9.64 14.08 -5.36
N VAL A 23 8.99 13.70 -6.45
CA VAL A 23 7.92 12.70 -6.43
C VAL A 23 8.51 11.34 -6.10
N ARG A 24 7.98 10.70 -5.08
CA ARG A 24 8.41 9.39 -4.58
C ARG A 24 7.28 8.37 -4.55
N TYR A 25 6.03 8.82 -4.57
CA TYR A 25 4.85 7.97 -4.47
C TYR A 25 3.79 8.36 -5.49
N ILE A 26 3.02 7.37 -5.93
CA ILE A 26 1.76 7.54 -6.65
C ILE A 26 0.66 6.99 -5.74
N VAL A 27 -0.33 7.81 -5.42
CA VAL A 27 -1.39 7.45 -4.48
C VAL A 27 -2.71 7.34 -5.23
N VAL A 28 -3.34 6.16 -5.12
CA VAL A 28 -4.64 5.86 -5.72
C VAL A 28 -5.74 6.15 -4.71
N HIS A 29 -6.75 6.89 -5.15
CA HIS A 29 -7.93 7.27 -4.39
C HIS A 29 -9.20 6.87 -5.15
N TYR A 30 -10.34 7.04 -4.49
CA TYR A 30 -11.66 7.11 -5.13
C TYR A 30 -12.37 8.38 -4.68
N VAL A 31 -13.15 8.96 -5.56
CA VAL A 31 -13.86 10.24 -5.28
C VAL A 31 -14.88 10.08 -4.16
N GLY A 32 -15.52 8.92 -4.04
CA GLY A 32 -16.51 8.63 -3.01
C GLY A 32 -17.90 9.22 -3.28
N ALA A 33 -18.10 9.77 -4.46
CA ALA A 33 -19.39 10.34 -4.91
C ALA A 33 -19.51 10.21 -6.43
N GLY A 34 -20.74 10.26 -6.95
CA GLY A 34 -21.01 10.17 -8.38
C GLY A 34 -20.94 8.74 -8.91
N THR A 35 -20.59 8.61 -10.18
CA THR A 35 -20.50 7.34 -10.90
C THR A 35 -19.20 7.28 -11.71
N SER A 36 -18.93 6.09 -12.28
CA SER A 36 -17.79 5.88 -13.20
C SER A 36 -18.02 6.49 -14.59
N ALA A 37 -19.21 6.99 -14.88
CA ALA A 37 -19.60 7.44 -16.22
C ALA A 37 -18.67 8.54 -16.77
N THR A 38 -18.48 8.49 -18.08
CA THR A 38 -17.71 9.50 -18.84
C THR A 38 -18.23 10.91 -18.54
N GLY A 39 -17.28 11.84 -18.31
CA GLY A 39 -17.55 13.23 -17.95
C GLY A 39 -17.41 13.54 -16.47
N ASN A 40 -17.37 12.52 -15.59
CA ASN A 40 -17.18 12.75 -14.16
C ASN A 40 -15.77 13.22 -13.83
N ALA A 41 -14.73 12.82 -14.55
CA ALA A 41 -13.37 13.32 -14.36
C ALA A 41 -13.28 14.83 -14.61
N LEU A 42 -13.90 15.34 -15.69
CA LEU A 42 -14.01 16.77 -15.95
C LEU A 42 -14.87 17.49 -14.91
N ALA A 43 -15.99 16.89 -14.51
CA ALA A 43 -16.86 17.47 -13.49
C ALA A 43 -16.13 17.65 -12.16
N ASN A 44 -15.34 16.67 -11.73
CA ASN A 44 -14.50 16.78 -10.55
C ASN A 44 -13.42 17.86 -10.69
N CYS A 45 -12.74 17.94 -11.84
CA CYS A 45 -11.79 19.03 -12.09
C CYS A 45 -12.47 20.41 -11.96
N ARG A 46 -13.65 20.59 -12.54
CA ARG A 46 -14.43 21.83 -12.44
C ARG A 46 -14.84 22.14 -10.99
N TYR A 47 -15.28 21.12 -10.24
CA TYR A 47 -15.64 21.26 -8.83
C TYR A 47 -14.48 21.79 -8.00
N PHE A 48 -13.29 21.19 -8.14
CA PHE A 48 -12.09 21.64 -7.42
C PHE A 48 -11.53 22.97 -7.96
N ALA A 49 -11.72 23.27 -9.23
CA ALA A 49 -11.33 24.56 -9.82
C ALA A 49 -12.26 25.71 -9.42
N GLY A 50 -13.49 25.43 -8.99
CA GLY A 50 -14.50 26.41 -8.62
C GLY A 50 -14.32 27.04 -7.24
N GLY A 51 -13.37 26.58 -6.41
CA GLY A 51 -13.15 27.17 -5.08
C GLY A 51 -12.25 26.33 -4.17
N ASN A 52 -11.97 26.86 -2.99
CA ASN A 52 -11.26 26.13 -1.96
C ASN A 52 -12.15 25.01 -1.40
N ARG A 53 -11.72 23.75 -1.55
CA ARG A 53 -12.37 22.53 -1.04
C ARG A 53 -11.57 21.86 0.07
N ASN A 54 -10.45 22.45 0.52
CA ASN A 54 -9.48 21.86 1.44
C ASN A 54 -8.93 20.49 0.95
N ALA A 55 -9.12 20.20 -0.32
CA ALA A 55 -8.66 18.99 -0.98
C ALA A 55 -8.50 19.24 -2.48
N SER A 56 -7.69 18.40 -3.14
CA SER A 56 -7.56 18.32 -4.59
C SER A 56 -6.77 17.08 -4.94
N ALA A 57 -6.65 16.73 -6.23
CA ALA A 57 -5.75 15.70 -6.72
C ALA A 57 -5.05 16.17 -7.99
N HIS A 58 -4.05 15.43 -8.47
CA HIS A 58 -3.39 15.77 -9.73
C HIS A 58 -4.22 15.31 -10.92
N TYR A 59 -4.82 14.13 -10.81
CA TYR A 59 -5.57 13.49 -11.89
C TYR A 59 -6.92 12.99 -11.41
N PHE A 60 -7.89 13.03 -12.31
CA PHE A 60 -9.20 12.38 -12.20
C PHE A 60 -9.39 11.44 -13.38
N VAL A 61 -9.89 10.23 -13.12
CA VAL A 61 -10.07 9.17 -14.11
C VAL A 61 -11.50 8.66 -14.04
N ASP A 62 -12.17 8.57 -15.18
CA ASP A 62 -13.48 7.94 -15.34
C ASP A 62 -13.46 6.92 -16.50
N ASP A 63 -14.62 6.35 -16.84
CA ASP A 63 -14.74 5.35 -17.91
C ASP A 63 -14.34 5.87 -19.30
N GLY A 64 -14.36 7.18 -19.54
CA GLY A 64 -14.12 7.77 -20.84
C GLY A 64 -12.84 8.60 -20.93
N SER A 65 -12.32 9.09 -19.80
CA SER A 65 -11.31 10.15 -19.82
C SER A 65 -10.32 10.14 -18.66
N ILE A 66 -9.21 10.84 -18.88
CA ILE A 66 -8.23 11.20 -17.86
C ILE A 66 -8.07 12.71 -17.90
N TYR A 67 -8.31 13.39 -16.80
CA TYR A 67 -8.12 14.84 -16.67
C TYR A 67 -7.01 15.17 -15.68
N GLU A 68 -6.10 16.05 -16.11
CA GLU A 68 -5.07 16.65 -15.24
C GLU A 68 -5.61 17.95 -14.66
N TYR A 69 -5.68 18.01 -13.33
CA TYR A 69 -6.05 19.22 -12.58
C TYR A 69 -4.85 20.11 -12.29
N ALA A 70 -3.71 19.53 -12.02
CA ALA A 70 -2.46 20.24 -11.75
C ALA A 70 -1.26 19.42 -12.24
N ASP A 71 -0.33 20.09 -12.93
CA ASP A 71 0.91 19.48 -13.37
C ASP A 71 1.73 18.98 -12.17
N PRO A 72 1.97 17.67 -12.04
CA PRO A 72 2.69 17.11 -10.92
C PRO A 72 4.18 17.49 -10.90
N ARG A 73 4.75 18.00 -11.97
CA ARG A 73 6.13 18.53 -11.99
C ARG A 73 6.23 19.88 -11.28
N ALA A 74 5.19 20.68 -11.40
CA ALA A 74 5.17 22.06 -10.89
C ALA A 74 4.50 22.17 -9.52
N TYR A 75 3.52 21.31 -9.22
CA TYR A 75 2.66 21.47 -8.07
C TYR A 75 2.53 20.19 -7.25
N ALA A 76 2.30 20.38 -5.96
CA ALA A 76 1.79 19.37 -5.03
C ALA A 76 0.31 19.70 -4.75
N THR A 77 -0.57 18.72 -4.81
CA THR A 77 -2.00 18.84 -4.52
C THR A 77 -2.33 18.33 -3.12
N TRP A 78 -3.48 18.74 -2.57
CA TRP A 78 -3.86 18.40 -1.20
C TRP A 78 -4.70 17.12 -1.16
N HIS A 79 -4.05 15.95 -1.22
CA HIS A 79 -4.74 14.66 -1.32
C HIS A 79 -4.45 13.66 -0.19
N VAL A 80 -3.36 13.87 0.60
CA VAL A 80 -2.98 12.99 1.73
C VAL A 80 -2.57 13.78 2.99
N GLY A 81 -3.03 15.02 3.12
CA GLY A 81 -2.66 15.90 4.24
C GLY A 81 -3.13 15.41 5.60
N ASP A 82 -4.21 14.62 5.64
CA ASP A 82 -4.76 13.97 6.84
C ASP A 82 -3.78 13.01 7.51
N GLY A 83 -2.86 12.40 6.75
CA GLY A 83 -1.80 11.54 7.26
C GLY A 83 -0.68 12.26 8.01
N ARG A 84 -0.56 13.59 7.84
CA ARG A 84 0.47 14.44 8.46
C ARG A 84 1.89 13.89 8.29
N GLY A 85 2.15 13.14 7.21
CA GLY A 85 3.44 12.51 6.92
C GLY A 85 3.82 11.33 7.82
N ARG A 86 2.90 10.84 8.67
CA ARG A 86 3.16 9.75 9.64
C ARG A 86 3.79 8.51 9.00
N TYR A 87 3.43 8.21 7.75
CA TYR A 87 3.93 7.04 7.02
C TYR A 87 4.92 7.41 5.91
N GLY A 88 5.55 8.59 5.99
CA GLY A 88 6.52 9.05 5.00
C GLY A 88 5.93 9.51 3.67
N ILE A 89 4.59 9.48 3.54
CA ILE A 89 3.85 9.91 2.34
C ILE A 89 3.19 11.25 2.64
N THR A 90 3.50 12.25 1.82
CA THR A 90 3.01 13.63 1.99
C THR A 90 2.51 14.17 0.66
N ASN A 91 1.75 15.26 0.69
CA ASN A 91 1.37 15.99 -0.52
C ASN A 91 2.59 16.41 -1.36
N ALA A 92 3.69 16.80 -0.70
CA ALA A 92 4.89 17.29 -1.36
C ALA A 92 5.63 16.20 -2.15
N ASN A 93 5.63 14.95 -1.68
CA ASN A 93 6.40 13.85 -2.28
C ASN A 93 5.55 12.83 -3.04
N SER A 94 4.27 13.14 -3.32
CA SER A 94 3.36 12.21 -3.99
C SER A 94 2.54 12.86 -5.11
N ILE A 95 1.98 12.00 -5.96
CA ILE A 95 0.99 12.32 -6.98
C ILE A 95 -0.31 11.62 -6.61
N GLY A 96 -1.42 12.34 -6.49
CA GLY A 96 -2.75 11.77 -6.24
C GLY A 96 -3.53 11.55 -7.53
N ILE A 97 -4.14 10.37 -7.66
CA ILE A 97 -5.06 10.00 -8.73
C ILE A 97 -6.40 9.62 -8.11
N GLU A 98 -7.44 10.36 -8.42
CA GLU A 98 -8.82 10.09 -8.01
C GLU A 98 -9.54 9.31 -9.12
N VAL A 99 -10.00 8.11 -8.83
CA VAL A 99 -10.89 7.36 -9.71
C VAL A 99 -12.32 7.74 -9.39
N CYS A 100 -13.11 8.09 -10.41
CA CYS A 100 -14.48 8.56 -10.29
C CYS A 100 -15.41 7.39 -9.99
N ASN A 101 -15.50 7.03 -8.71
CA ASN A 101 -16.20 5.85 -8.22
C ASN A 101 -16.84 6.15 -6.86
N ASN A 102 -17.94 5.48 -6.53
CA ASN A 102 -18.71 5.68 -5.29
C ASN A 102 -18.35 4.67 -4.17
N GLY A 103 -17.24 3.95 -4.30
CA GLY A 103 -16.76 3.03 -3.27
C GLY A 103 -16.92 1.54 -3.61
N GLY A 104 -17.41 1.21 -4.80
CA GLY A 104 -17.39 -0.14 -5.38
C GLY A 104 -16.06 -0.51 -6.05
N PRO A 105 -15.99 -1.68 -6.69
CA PRO A 105 -14.87 -2.03 -7.56
C PRO A 105 -14.79 -1.06 -8.74
N TYR A 106 -13.57 -0.77 -9.19
CA TYR A 106 -13.39 0.01 -10.42
C TYR A 106 -13.87 -0.78 -11.63
N THR A 107 -14.45 -0.09 -12.58
CA THR A 107 -14.84 -0.69 -13.87
C THR A 107 -13.59 -1.11 -14.66
N SER A 108 -13.77 -1.98 -15.66
CA SER A 108 -12.65 -2.36 -16.53
C SER A 108 -12.08 -1.15 -17.28
N ALA A 109 -12.92 -0.20 -17.68
CA ALA A 109 -12.52 1.01 -18.39
C ALA A 109 -11.71 1.97 -17.49
N GLU A 110 -12.12 2.15 -16.22
CA GLU A 110 -11.34 2.87 -15.21
C GLU A 110 -9.98 2.21 -14.97
N VAL A 111 -9.97 0.88 -14.80
CA VAL A 111 -8.73 0.12 -14.57
C VAL A 111 -7.77 0.23 -15.74
N ASP A 112 -8.25 0.22 -16.98
CA ASP A 112 -7.40 0.33 -18.17
C ASP A 112 -6.73 1.72 -18.25
N ARG A 113 -7.49 2.80 -18.00
CA ARG A 113 -6.97 4.17 -17.96
C ARG A 113 -6.05 4.40 -16.78
N LEU A 114 -6.43 3.91 -15.61
CA LEU A 114 -5.59 3.97 -14.42
C LEU A 114 -4.27 3.22 -14.65
N THR A 115 -4.32 2.05 -15.29
CA THR A 115 -3.12 1.26 -15.64
C THR A 115 -2.18 2.06 -16.53
N TRP A 116 -2.70 2.65 -17.60
CA TRP A 116 -1.91 3.46 -18.52
C TRP A 116 -1.31 4.69 -17.80
N LEU A 117 -2.13 5.42 -17.02
CA LEU A 117 -1.69 6.62 -16.30
C LEU A 117 -0.62 6.29 -15.25
N VAL A 118 -0.84 5.27 -14.44
CA VAL A 118 0.11 4.87 -13.39
C VAL A 118 1.45 4.48 -14.00
N ARG A 119 1.46 3.66 -15.06
CA ARG A 119 2.70 3.25 -15.73
C ARG A 119 3.43 4.44 -16.36
N LYS A 120 2.69 5.36 -16.99
CA LYS A 120 3.25 6.60 -17.49
C LYS A 120 3.92 7.41 -16.39
N LEU A 121 3.24 7.63 -15.26
CA LEU A 121 3.77 8.38 -14.13
C LEU A 121 4.96 7.67 -13.46
N MET A 122 4.92 6.33 -13.35
CA MET A 122 6.06 5.55 -12.88
C MET A 122 7.30 5.79 -13.74
N ALA A 123 7.15 5.78 -15.05
CA ALA A 123 8.24 6.05 -15.99
C ALA A 123 8.71 7.51 -15.93
N ASP A 124 7.79 8.46 -15.93
CA ASP A 124 8.08 9.91 -15.97
C ASP A 124 8.80 10.41 -14.71
N PHE A 125 8.56 9.77 -13.54
CA PHE A 125 9.07 10.20 -12.24
C PHE A 125 10.00 9.19 -11.57
N GLY A 126 10.29 8.07 -12.22
CA GLY A 126 11.14 7.02 -11.65
C GLY A 126 10.53 6.36 -10.40
N VAL A 127 9.21 6.31 -10.29
CA VAL A 127 8.51 5.74 -9.12
C VAL A 127 8.42 4.21 -9.28
N PRO A 128 9.02 3.42 -8.37
CA PRO A 128 8.94 1.97 -8.45
C PRO A 128 7.54 1.47 -8.08
N ALA A 129 7.17 0.27 -8.52
CA ALA A 129 5.90 -0.36 -8.24
C ALA A 129 5.56 -0.40 -6.73
N SER A 130 6.56 -0.64 -5.88
CA SER A 130 6.38 -0.65 -4.41
C SER A 130 5.97 0.69 -3.80
N ARG A 131 5.99 1.77 -4.56
CA ARG A 131 5.57 3.12 -4.15
C ARG A 131 4.31 3.61 -4.86
N VAL A 132 3.64 2.73 -5.57
CA VAL A 132 2.24 2.91 -5.98
C VAL A 132 1.37 2.38 -4.86
N VAL A 133 0.63 3.24 -4.18
CA VAL A 133 -0.01 2.95 -2.89
C VAL A 133 -1.45 3.47 -2.86
N ARG A 134 -2.22 3.10 -1.83
CA ARG A 134 -3.56 3.66 -1.57
C ARG A 134 -3.45 4.88 -0.66
N HIS A 135 -4.46 5.71 -0.62
CA HIS A 135 -4.59 6.74 0.42
C HIS A 135 -4.53 6.11 1.83
N TYR A 136 -5.14 4.93 2.01
CA TYR A 136 -5.05 4.16 3.25
C TYR A 136 -3.61 3.99 3.74
N ASP A 137 -2.67 3.77 2.85
CA ASP A 137 -1.28 3.54 3.20
C ASP A 137 -0.58 4.82 3.68
N ALA A 138 -1.12 6.00 3.33
CA ALA A 138 -0.61 7.31 3.76
C ALA A 138 -1.22 7.81 5.08
N SER A 139 -2.49 7.45 5.41
CA SER A 139 -3.19 8.05 6.56
C SER A 139 -4.09 7.09 7.34
N ARG A 140 -4.31 5.88 6.85
CA ARG A 140 -5.32 4.91 7.33
C ARG A 140 -6.77 5.32 7.01
N LYS A 141 -6.99 6.36 6.22
CA LYS A 141 -8.31 6.65 5.66
C LYS A 141 -8.82 5.48 4.81
N GLN A 142 -10.10 5.14 4.92
CA GLN A 142 -10.72 4.06 4.15
C GLN A 142 -10.87 4.45 2.66
N CYS A 143 -9.74 4.64 1.97
CA CYS A 143 -9.67 5.09 0.59
C CYS A 143 -8.53 4.39 -0.17
N PRO A 144 -8.80 3.79 -1.34
CA PRO A 144 -10.11 3.55 -1.95
C PRO A 144 -10.92 2.51 -1.18
N LEU A 145 -12.19 2.79 -0.87
CA LEU A 145 -12.99 2.00 0.08
C LEU A 145 -13.01 0.52 -0.25
N TYR A 146 -13.38 0.17 -1.50
CA TYR A 146 -13.45 -1.23 -1.94
C TYR A 146 -12.11 -1.95 -1.74
N TYR A 147 -11.02 -1.35 -2.19
CA TYR A 147 -9.68 -1.95 -2.16
C TYR A 147 -9.00 -1.91 -0.78
N VAL A 148 -9.55 -1.19 0.17
CA VAL A 148 -9.16 -1.29 1.58
C VAL A 148 -9.87 -2.47 2.23
N ARG A 149 -11.16 -2.64 1.93
CA ARG A 149 -11.98 -3.73 2.48
C ARG A 149 -11.72 -5.09 1.81
N HIS A 150 -11.19 -5.09 0.58
CA HIS A 150 -10.87 -6.28 -0.22
C HIS A 150 -9.40 -6.27 -0.62
N PRO A 151 -8.50 -6.63 0.29
CA PRO A 151 -7.06 -6.55 0.04
C PRO A 151 -6.58 -7.40 -1.14
N ASP A 152 -7.20 -8.55 -1.39
CA ASP A 152 -6.87 -9.39 -2.56
C ASP A 152 -7.24 -8.70 -3.88
N ALA A 153 -8.33 -7.93 -3.89
CA ALA A 153 -8.68 -7.10 -5.04
C ALA A 153 -7.67 -5.96 -5.26
N TRP A 154 -7.17 -5.36 -4.17
CA TRP A 154 -6.07 -4.39 -4.28
C TRP A 154 -4.82 -5.03 -4.88
N SER A 155 -4.42 -6.20 -4.41
CA SER A 155 -3.25 -6.90 -4.91
C SER A 155 -3.33 -7.16 -6.41
N LYS A 156 -4.48 -7.63 -6.89
CA LYS A 156 -4.74 -7.86 -8.32
C LYS A 156 -4.70 -6.55 -9.11
N LEU A 157 -5.35 -5.50 -8.60
CA LEU A 157 -5.34 -4.18 -9.21
C LEU A 157 -3.92 -3.61 -9.26
N HIS A 158 -3.20 -3.63 -8.12
CA HIS A 158 -1.84 -3.11 -8.01
C HIS A 158 -0.89 -3.78 -9.03
N ALA A 159 -0.90 -5.11 -9.11
CA ALA A 159 -0.12 -5.83 -10.09
C ALA A 159 -0.46 -5.40 -11.54
N ARG A 160 -1.76 -5.24 -11.86
CA ARG A 160 -2.20 -4.81 -13.17
C ARG A 160 -1.73 -3.39 -13.51
N ILE A 161 -1.92 -2.43 -12.59
CA ILE A 161 -1.61 -1.02 -12.84
C ILE A 161 -0.11 -0.72 -12.86
N THR A 162 0.70 -1.51 -12.17
CA THR A 162 2.16 -1.30 -12.11
C THR A 162 2.95 -2.05 -13.18
N GLY A 163 2.30 -2.90 -13.98
CA GLY A 163 2.97 -3.74 -14.96
C GLY A 163 3.71 -4.93 -14.35
N GLY A 164 3.56 -5.13 -13.04
CA GLY A 164 3.83 -6.42 -12.46
C GLY A 164 2.95 -7.42 -13.19
N ARG A 165 3.47 -8.55 -13.61
CA ARG A 165 2.60 -9.71 -13.75
C ARG A 165 1.82 -9.74 -12.44
N ALA A 166 0.46 -9.79 -12.49
CA ALA A 166 -0.21 -10.59 -11.53
C ALA A 166 0.47 -11.94 -11.74
N THR A 167 1.54 -12.15 -11.05
CA THR A 167 2.10 -13.45 -10.93
C THR A 167 0.95 -14.21 -10.31
N GLY A 168 0.24 -14.99 -11.14
CA GLY A 168 -0.18 -16.26 -10.67
C GLY A 168 1.10 -16.75 -10.04
N SER A 169 1.29 -16.34 -8.81
CA SER A 169 2.52 -16.63 -8.11
C SER A 169 2.38 -18.11 -7.90
N ASP A 170 3.38 -18.88 -8.33
CA ASP A 170 3.59 -20.23 -7.83
C ASP A 170 3.73 -20.20 -6.28
N SER A 171 3.58 -19.05 -5.69
CA SER A 171 3.50 -18.86 -4.24
C SER A 171 2.13 -19.32 -3.76
N PRO A 172 2.06 -20.28 -2.85
CA PRO A 172 0.81 -20.76 -2.26
C PRO A 172 0.04 -19.67 -1.49
N PHE A 173 0.62 -18.47 -1.36
CA PHE A 173 0.05 -17.32 -0.63
C PHE A 173 -0.54 -16.24 -1.55
N GLY A 174 -0.55 -16.43 -2.88
CA GLY A 174 -0.99 -15.42 -3.84
C GLY A 174 -0.03 -14.23 -3.93
N ASP A 175 -0.52 -13.00 -3.95
CA ASP A 175 0.34 -11.81 -3.95
C ASP A 175 1.11 -11.69 -2.63
N THR A 176 2.43 -11.72 -2.75
CA THR A 176 3.37 -11.64 -1.63
C THR A 176 3.97 -10.25 -1.43
N SER A 177 3.42 -9.24 -2.10
CA SER A 177 3.87 -7.86 -1.90
C SER A 177 3.59 -7.34 -0.49
N TRP A 178 2.70 -8.01 0.25
CA TRP A 178 2.32 -7.72 1.63
C TRP A 178 1.82 -8.99 2.33
N THR A 179 1.86 -8.99 3.66
CA THR A 179 1.47 -10.16 4.44
C THR A 179 -0.04 -10.26 4.61
N GLY A 180 -0.64 -11.24 3.95
CA GLY A 180 -2.07 -11.51 4.02
C GLY A 180 -2.46 -12.62 4.99
N PRO A 181 -3.77 -12.87 5.17
CA PRO A 181 -4.28 -13.91 6.07
C PRO A 181 -3.72 -15.30 5.76
N LEU A 182 -3.52 -15.63 4.49
CA LEU A 182 -2.96 -16.93 4.09
C LEU A 182 -1.52 -17.10 4.57
N MET A 183 -0.69 -16.04 4.44
CA MET A 183 0.68 -16.06 4.96
C MET A 183 0.70 -16.16 6.48
N VAL A 184 -0.15 -15.40 7.17
CA VAL A 184 -0.25 -15.46 8.65
C VAL A 184 -0.69 -16.85 9.10
N ARG A 185 -1.67 -17.48 8.44
CA ARG A 185 -2.10 -18.86 8.75
C ARG A 185 -0.97 -19.86 8.57
N GLU A 186 -0.18 -19.75 7.50
CA GLU A 186 0.96 -20.64 7.30
C GLU A 186 2.07 -20.36 8.32
N TRP A 187 2.31 -19.11 8.64
CA TRP A 187 3.28 -18.74 9.67
C TRP A 187 2.89 -19.32 11.03
N GLN A 188 1.61 -19.19 11.39
CA GLN A 188 1.04 -19.79 12.61
C GLN A 188 1.19 -21.32 12.63
N ARG A 189 0.93 -22.01 11.50
CA ARG A 189 1.15 -23.47 11.40
C ARG A 189 2.60 -23.86 11.65
N GLN A 190 3.53 -23.15 11.03
CA GLN A 190 4.95 -23.44 11.20
C GLN A 190 5.45 -23.14 12.61
N LEU A 191 4.90 -22.15 13.26
CA LEU A 191 5.22 -21.79 14.64
C LEU A 191 4.44 -22.61 15.68
N GLY A 192 3.53 -23.50 15.26
CA GLY A 192 2.74 -24.34 16.16
C GLY A 192 1.74 -23.56 17.02
N THR A 193 1.14 -22.50 16.48
CA THR A 193 0.18 -21.65 17.20
C THR A 193 -1.22 -21.74 16.59
N THR A 194 -2.22 -21.12 17.23
CA THR A 194 -3.60 -21.06 16.71
C THR A 194 -3.62 -20.45 15.32
N VAL A 195 -4.31 -21.12 14.37
CA VAL A 195 -4.32 -20.77 12.96
C VAL A 195 -5.59 -19.98 12.63
N ASP A 196 -5.62 -18.71 12.95
CA ASP A 196 -6.74 -17.80 12.70
C ASP A 196 -6.48 -16.77 11.57
N GLY A 197 -5.22 -16.62 11.16
CA GLY A 197 -4.81 -15.68 10.12
C GLY A 197 -4.67 -14.24 10.63
N SER A 198 -4.59 -14.04 11.95
CA SER A 198 -4.47 -12.73 12.58
C SER A 198 -3.24 -12.64 13.48
N ILE A 199 -2.59 -11.50 13.49
CA ILE A 199 -1.58 -11.13 14.49
C ILE A 199 -2.30 -10.26 15.52
N SER A 200 -2.88 -10.89 16.54
CA SER A 200 -3.70 -10.24 17.56
C SER A 200 -2.88 -9.53 18.64
N GLY A 201 -3.55 -8.79 19.53
CA GLY A 201 -2.94 -8.22 20.74
C GLY A 201 -1.86 -7.17 20.51
N GLN A 202 -1.81 -6.54 19.34
CA GLN A 202 -0.81 -5.54 19.01
C GLN A 202 -1.28 -4.14 19.40
N THR A 203 -0.38 -3.34 19.95
CA THR A 203 -0.62 -1.92 20.21
C THR A 203 -0.69 -1.13 18.89
N ALA A 204 -1.29 0.06 18.90
CA ALA A 204 -1.34 0.94 17.73
C ALA A 204 0.07 1.29 17.20
N HIS A 205 1.06 1.42 18.10
CA HIS A 205 2.45 1.64 17.72
C HIS A 205 3.02 0.46 16.92
N ASN A 206 2.82 -0.76 17.38
CA ASN A 206 3.30 -1.96 16.70
C ASN A 206 2.56 -2.21 15.38
N ALA A 207 1.27 -1.90 15.32
CA ALA A 207 0.51 -1.93 14.07
C ALA A 207 1.09 -0.97 13.01
N ASN A 208 1.69 0.14 13.42
CA ASN A 208 2.39 1.06 12.51
C ASN A 208 3.73 0.51 12.03
N VAL A 209 4.42 -0.29 12.83
CA VAL A 209 5.71 -0.93 12.45
C VAL A 209 5.46 -2.06 11.45
N VAL A 210 4.40 -2.82 11.63
CA VAL A 210 3.99 -3.92 10.73
C VAL A 210 2.94 -3.41 9.74
N GLN A 211 3.20 -2.28 9.11
CA GLN A 211 2.25 -1.56 8.26
C GLN A 211 1.72 -2.34 7.05
N TRP A 212 2.40 -3.41 6.65
CA TRP A 212 2.03 -4.26 5.51
C TRP A 212 1.39 -5.59 5.94
N ALA A 213 1.25 -5.86 7.23
CA ALA A 213 0.49 -7.00 7.73
C ALA A 213 -0.98 -6.60 7.90
N ILE A 214 -1.85 -7.11 7.03
CA ILE A 214 -3.25 -6.67 6.94
C ILE A 214 -4.16 -7.17 8.05
N THR A 215 -3.71 -8.10 8.85
CA THR A 215 -4.51 -8.73 9.91
C THR A 215 -4.03 -8.39 11.31
N VAL A 216 -3.21 -7.35 11.44
CA VAL A 216 -2.86 -6.79 12.74
C VAL A 216 -4.10 -6.13 13.33
N SER A 217 -4.53 -6.56 14.50
CA SER A 217 -5.58 -5.92 15.28
C SER A 217 -4.97 -4.83 16.17
N PRO A 218 -5.14 -3.54 15.84
CA PRO A 218 -4.60 -2.47 16.67
C PRO A 218 -5.41 -2.24 17.97
N ALA A 219 -6.61 -2.81 18.04
CA ALA A 219 -7.52 -2.70 19.19
C ALA A 219 -7.32 -3.83 20.20
N GLY A 220 -6.21 -4.55 20.12
CA GLY A 220 -5.89 -5.60 21.08
C GLY A 220 -5.67 -5.03 22.48
N ASP A 221 -5.86 -5.90 23.47
CA ASP A 221 -5.69 -5.62 24.91
C ASP A 221 -4.23 -5.32 25.33
N GLY A 222 -3.33 -5.19 24.35
CA GLY A 222 -1.89 -4.96 24.57
C GLY A 222 -1.13 -6.16 25.12
N ARG A 223 -1.77 -7.34 25.25
CA ARG A 223 -1.14 -8.55 25.81
C ARG A 223 -0.18 -9.26 24.84
N GLY A 224 -0.07 -8.78 23.62
CA GLY A 224 0.75 -9.38 22.59
C GLY A 224 0.13 -10.63 21.95
N SER A 225 0.76 -11.12 20.88
CA SER A 225 0.31 -12.29 20.12
C SER A 225 1.11 -13.55 20.51
N ARG A 226 0.43 -14.65 20.77
CA ARG A 226 1.07 -15.96 20.99
C ARG A 226 1.94 -16.36 19.80
N MET A 227 1.52 -16.05 18.59
CA MET A 227 2.29 -16.27 17.36
C MET A 227 3.60 -15.46 17.40
N VAL A 228 3.57 -14.20 17.81
CA VAL A 228 4.77 -13.35 17.90
C VAL A 228 5.69 -13.84 19.02
N VAL A 229 5.17 -14.28 20.17
CA VAL A 229 5.97 -14.93 21.22
C VAL A 229 6.73 -16.14 20.65
N ALA A 230 6.06 -17.02 19.91
CA ALA A 230 6.68 -18.17 19.28
C ALA A 230 7.76 -17.76 18.26
N LEU A 231 7.49 -16.72 17.46
CA LEU A 231 8.46 -16.16 16.53
C LEU A 231 9.69 -15.61 17.28
N GLN A 232 9.50 -14.80 18.31
CA GLN A 232 10.60 -14.21 19.11
C GLN A 232 11.49 -15.29 19.73
N ARG A 233 10.89 -16.36 20.28
CA ARG A 233 11.62 -17.52 20.80
C ARG A 233 12.42 -18.23 19.70
N LEU A 234 11.82 -18.44 18.52
CA LEU A 234 12.50 -19.04 17.39
C LEU A 234 13.68 -18.17 16.94
N LEU A 235 13.48 -16.86 16.78
CA LEU A 235 14.53 -15.93 16.38
C LEU A 235 15.69 -15.91 17.38
N ASN A 236 15.39 -15.88 18.68
CA ASN A 236 16.40 -15.99 19.74
C ASN A 236 17.22 -17.28 19.62
N LYS A 237 16.54 -18.41 19.45
CA LYS A 237 17.19 -19.72 19.29
C LYS A 237 18.05 -19.80 18.05
N ARG A 238 17.58 -19.27 16.90
CA ARG A 238 18.25 -19.42 15.59
C ARG A 238 19.38 -18.43 15.35
N LEU A 239 19.33 -17.27 16.01
CA LEU A 239 20.31 -16.18 15.81
C LEU A 239 21.15 -15.90 17.06
N GLY A 240 20.87 -16.52 18.20
CA GLY A 240 21.53 -16.22 19.47
C GLY A 240 21.20 -14.82 20.01
N THR A 241 20.04 -14.27 19.66
CA THR A 241 19.60 -12.94 20.12
C THR A 241 18.88 -13.01 21.46
N LYS A 242 18.66 -11.86 22.09
CA LYS A 242 17.97 -11.71 23.38
C LYS A 242 16.72 -10.83 23.21
N LEU A 243 15.90 -11.08 22.17
CA LEU A 243 14.61 -10.38 22.05
C LEU A 243 13.74 -10.63 23.28
N ALA A 244 13.05 -9.60 23.74
CA ALA A 244 11.91 -9.75 24.62
C ALA A 244 10.88 -10.68 23.98
N THR A 245 10.34 -11.65 24.73
CA THR A 245 9.29 -12.57 24.25
C THR A 245 7.93 -12.09 24.74
N ASP A 246 7.63 -10.83 24.43
CA ASP A 246 6.46 -10.09 24.89
C ASP A 246 5.24 -10.20 23.96
N GLY A 247 5.42 -10.87 22.82
CA GLY A 247 4.36 -11.01 21.82
C GLY A 247 4.09 -9.77 20.97
N HIS A 248 4.95 -8.75 21.06
CA HIS A 248 4.80 -7.52 20.29
C HIS A 248 5.67 -7.52 19.03
N MET A 249 5.05 -7.20 17.89
CA MET A 249 5.72 -7.10 16.59
C MET A 249 6.35 -5.71 16.41
N GLY A 250 7.15 -5.30 17.39
CA GLY A 250 7.85 -4.00 17.37
C GLY A 250 9.07 -3.99 16.44
N ALA A 251 9.72 -2.82 16.32
CA ALA A 251 10.85 -2.60 15.41
C ALA A 251 12.00 -3.61 15.64
N GLU A 252 12.33 -3.97 16.87
CA GLU A 252 13.38 -4.94 17.17
C GLU A 252 13.02 -6.37 16.72
N THR A 253 11.76 -6.78 16.89
CA THR A 253 11.28 -8.06 16.38
C THR A 253 11.36 -8.09 14.86
N VAL A 254 10.95 -7.03 14.18
CA VAL A 254 11.03 -6.92 12.72
C VAL A 254 12.48 -6.89 12.24
N ARG A 255 13.35 -6.12 12.88
CA ARG A 255 14.79 -6.07 12.54
C ARG A 255 15.44 -7.44 12.66
N THR A 256 15.12 -8.17 13.71
CA THR A 256 15.64 -9.52 13.92
C THR A 256 15.07 -10.53 12.92
N LEU A 257 13.79 -10.40 12.54
CA LEU A 257 13.19 -11.17 11.45
C LEU A 257 13.91 -10.89 10.11
N GLN A 258 14.20 -9.62 9.79
CA GLN A 258 14.94 -9.25 8.57
C GLN A 258 16.34 -9.89 8.55
N ARG A 259 17.07 -9.88 9.67
CA ARG A 259 18.36 -10.57 9.81
C ARG A 259 18.21 -12.10 9.60
N TYR A 260 17.16 -12.69 10.16
CA TYR A 260 16.88 -14.12 9.98
C TYR A 260 16.59 -14.46 8.52
N LEU A 261 15.75 -13.66 7.84
CA LEU A 261 15.43 -13.83 6.43
C LEU A 261 16.69 -13.68 5.55
N ASN A 262 17.51 -12.65 5.81
CA ASN A 262 18.78 -12.47 5.10
C ASN A 262 19.69 -13.69 5.25
N LYS A 263 19.86 -14.18 6.49
CA LYS A 263 20.69 -15.35 6.78
C LYS A 263 20.18 -16.63 6.11
N ARG A 264 18.86 -16.84 6.10
CA ARG A 264 18.23 -18.08 5.61
C ARG A 264 18.02 -18.13 4.10
N LEU A 265 17.84 -16.99 3.47
CA LEU A 265 17.53 -16.87 2.05
C LEU A 265 18.64 -16.26 1.22
N GLY A 266 19.71 -15.74 1.84
CA GLY A 266 20.76 -14.99 1.14
C GLY A 266 20.26 -13.63 0.60
N THR A 267 19.16 -13.10 1.14
CA THR A 267 18.63 -11.80 0.72
C THR A 267 19.43 -10.64 1.33
N LYS A 268 19.25 -9.44 0.78
CA LYS A 268 19.88 -8.19 1.28
C LYS A 268 18.81 -7.19 1.74
N LEU A 269 17.90 -7.65 2.59
CA LEU A 269 16.90 -6.74 3.19
C LEU A 269 17.61 -5.69 4.05
N ALA A 270 17.15 -4.45 4.00
CA ALA A 270 17.49 -3.47 5.01
C ALA A 270 17.03 -3.99 6.38
N THR A 271 17.91 -3.93 7.38
CA THR A 271 17.58 -4.36 8.75
C THR A 271 17.21 -3.13 9.58
N ASP A 272 16.21 -2.39 9.08
CA ASP A 272 15.75 -1.10 9.60
C ASP A 272 14.63 -1.21 10.65
N GLY A 273 14.06 -2.42 10.80
CA GLY A 273 12.92 -2.65 11.68
C GLY A 273 11.57 -2.21 11.08
N LEU A 274 11.53 -1.84 9.80
CA LEU A 274 10.31 -1.49 9.09
C LEU A 274 9.83 -2.68 8.26
N TYR A 275 8.62 -3.15 8.54
CA TYR A 275 8.02 -4.26 7.82
C TYR A 275 7.39 -3.77 6.52
N GLY A 276 8.14 -3.79 5.43
CA GLY A 276 7.68 -3.39 4.10
C GLY A 276 7.48 -4.56 3.14
N HIS A 277 7.14 -4.25 1.88
CA HIS A 277 6.92 -5.23 0.81
C HIS A 277 8.09 -6.20 0.61
N SER A 278 9.34 -5.72 0.69
CA SER A 278 10.52 -6.57 0.53
C SER A 278 10.62 -7.61 1.64
N THR A 279 10.33 -7.22 2.90
CA THR A 279 10.28 -8.12 4.05
C THR A 279 9.14 -9.13 3.89
N SER A 280 7.96 -8.69 3.44
CA SER A 280 6.80 -9.56 3.20
C SER A 280 7.09 -10.63 2.14
N ARG A 281 7.70 -10.26 1.01
CA ARG A 281 8.08 -11.21 -0.05
C ARG A 281 9.12 -12.24 0.42
N ALA A 282 10.12 -11.77 1.18
CA ALA A 282 11.11 -12.68 1.75
C ALA A 282 10.47 -13.63 2.78
N LEU A 283 9.52 -13.14 3.59
CA LEU A 283 8.74 -13.97 4.50
C LEU A 283 7.95 -15.03 3.74
N ALA A 284 7.25 -14.69 2.66
CA ALA A 284 6.52 -15.65 1.83
C ALA A 284 7.44 -16.76 1.30
N THR A 285 8.61 -16.38 0.80
CA THR A 285 9.63 -17.35 0.34
C THR A 285 10.10 -18.23 1.50
N ALA A 286 10.31 -17.68 2.68
CA ALA A 286 10.72 -18.45 3.85
C ALA A 286 9.63 -19.43 4.30
N LEU A 287 8.36 -19.00 4.27
CA LEU A 287 7.21 -19.84 4.60
C LEU A 287 7.03 -20.98 3.60
N SER A 288 7.15 -20.72 2.29
CA SER A 288 7.06 -21.76 1.27
C SER A 288 8.16 -22.84 1.42
N LYS A 289 9.30 -22.47 2.00
CA LYS A 289 10.42 -23.37 2.32
C LYS A 289 10.35 -23.98 3.73
N GLY A 290 9.32 -23.69 4.51
CA GLY A 290 9.15 -24.25 5.87
C GLY A 290 10.21 -23.80 6.88
N LEU A 291 10.75 -22.58 6.74
CA LEU A 291 11.91 -22.13 7.53
C LEU A 291 11.59 -21.73 8.98
N PHE A 292 10.33 -21.72 9.38
CA PHE A 292 9.90 -21.42 10.75
C PHE A 292 9.48 -22.67 11.56
N ARG A 293 9.86 -23.85 11.11
CA ARG A 293 9.68 -25.12 11.83
C ARG A 293 10.86 -25.46 12.73
#